data_db6b265179bac10e49be7f9937eebd6e
#
_entry.id   db6b265179bac10e49be7f9937eebd6e
#
_cell.length_a   1.000
_cell.length_b   1.000
_cell.length_c   1.000
_cell.angle_alpha   90.00
_cell.angle_beta   90.00
_cell.angle_gamma   90.00
#
_symmetry.space_group_name_H-M   'P 1'
#
loop_
_entity.id
_entity.type
_entity.pdbx_description
1 polymer ?
#
loop_
_entity_poly.entity_id
_entity_poly.type
_entity_poly.pdbx_seq_one_letter_code
_entity_poly.pdbx_strand_id
1 'polypeptide(L)'
;RNLAREATHSPTRHPAAGMLAENEKGPTMRIVIKVGTSTLAHPTGRLNIQRIELLCKVMSDLKNAGHQIILVSSGAIAMGFGKLNLPERPKDVPTKQASAAVGQCELMYTYDKLFTEYNHTVAQLLITRPDITGGGQQRENFHVTLERLLELGALPIINENDTISTEEISIGDNDTLSAMVAASIRADLLILLSDIDGLYDSDPHKNPDARLIPVVERLDDHIRALAGGSGSSLGTGGMVTKLQAAQIATEAGCEMVIANGHHPAALYDIAAGQPVGTRFLAGRKDL
;
A
#
# COMPACT_ATOMS: atom_id res chain seq x y z
N ARG A 1 79.34 -21.05 32.01
CA ARG A 1 79.05 -22.47 31.71
C ARG A 1 77.56 -22.71 31.77
N ASN A 2 77.07 -23.08 30.59
CA ASN A 2 75.88 -23.85 30.23
C ASN A 2 74.57 -23.04 30.10
N LEU A 3 74.32 -22.73 28.92
CA LEU A 3 73.59 -23.44 27.82
C LEU A 3 72.09 -23.38 27.97
N ALA A 4 71.56 -22.61 27.05
CA ALA A 4 70.19 -22.40 26.62
C ALA A 4 69.43 -23.69 26.34
N ARG A 5 68.14 -23.63 26.52
CA ARG A 5 67.19 -24.34 25.65
C ARG A 5 66.00 -23.42 25.30
N GLU A 6 66.04 -22.97 24.10
CA GLU A 6 64.88 -22.35 23.42
C GLU A 6 63.74 -23.38 23.31
N ALA A 7 62.59 -23.00 23.80
CA ALA A 7 61.34 -23.70 23.52
C ALA A 7 60.53 -22.80 22.56
N THR A 8 60.53 -23.18 21.32
CA THR A 8 59.71 -22.60 20.26
C THR A 8 58.24 -22.92 20.52
N HIS A 9 57.46 -21.90 20.88
CA HIS A 9 56.00 -21.97 20.92
C HIS A 9 55.49 -21.54 19.55
N SER A 10 54.98 -22.51 18.78
CA SER A 10 54.20 -22.29 17.56
C SER A 10 52.82 -21.78 17.95
N PRO A 11 52.31 -20.67 17.37
CA PRO A 11 50.94 -20.24 17.62
C PRO A 11 49.99 -21.13 16.83
N THR A 12 49.17 -21.86 17.55
CA THR A 12 48.00 -22.54 17.00
C THR A 12 47.06 -21.52 16.38
N ARG A 13 46.96 -21.57 15.06
CA ARG A 13 45.92 -20.82 14.32
C ARG A 13 44.55 -21.35 14.75
N HIS A 14 43.79 -20.52 15.45
CA HIS A 14 42.34 -20.73 15.54
C HIS A 14 41.74 -20.58 14.14
N PRO A 15 40.82 -21.46 13.70
CA PRO A 15 40.09 -21.29 12.48
C PRO A 15 39.23 -20.05 12.64
N ALA A 16 39.30 -19.17 11.64
CA ALA A 16 38.56 -17.93 11.55
C ALA A 16 37.08 -18.17 11.84
N ALA A 17 36.58 -17.31 12.70
CA ALA A 17 35.17 -17.17 12.99
C ALA A 17 34.36 -17.05 11.67
N GLY A 18 33.25 -17.75 11.69
CA GLY A 18 32.37 -18.01 10.59
C GLY A 18 32.10 -16.82 9.66
N MET A 19 32.09 -17.16 8.41
CA MET A 19 31.33 -16.44 7.39
C MET A 19 29.94 -16.15 7.96
N LEU A 20 29.72 -14.88 8.30
CA LEU A 20 28.36 -14.39 8.43
C LEU A 20 27.71 -14.67 7.08
N ALA A 21 26.70 -15.50 7.11
CA ALA A 21 25.87 -15.75 5.94
C ALA A 21 25.51 -14.38 5.36
N GLU A 22 25.97 -14.09 4.15
CA GLU A 22 25.43 -13.01 3.35
C GLU A 22 23.93 -13.33 3.23
N ASN A 23 23.14 -12.57 3.97
CA ASN A 23 21.69 -12.59 3.80
C ASN A 23 21.48 -12.27 2.33
N GLU A 24 21.03 -13.24 1.56
CA GLU A 24 20.55 -13.02 0.21
C GLU A 24 19.38 -12.05 0.33
N LYS A 25 19.67 -10.75 0.17
CA LYS A 25 18.63 -9.74 0.04
C LYS A 25 17.85 -10.13 -1.19
N GLY A 26 16.59 -10.46 -1.00
CA GLY A 26 15.68 -10.67 -2.13
C GLY A 26 15.71 -9.44 -3.06
N PRO A 27 15.24 -9.57 -4.30
CA PRO A 27 15.26 -8.48 -5.26
C PRO A 27 14.56 -7.24 -4.70
N THR A 28 15.18 -6.07 -4.88
CA THR A 28 14.54 -4.80 -4.52
C THR A 28 13.31 -4.60 -5.42
N MET A 29 12.18 -4.26 -4.81
CA MET A 29 10.91 -4.09 -5.51
C MET A 29 10.42 -2.65 -5.40
N ARG A 30 9.62 -2.25 -6.38
CA ARG A 30 8.78 -1.05 -6.34
C ARG A 30 7.39 -1.46 -5.88
N ILE A 31 6.99 -1.03 -4.70
CA ILE A 31 5.76 -1.46 -4.04
C ILE A 31 4.83 -0.27 -3.87
N VAL A 32 3.62 -0.37 -4.40
CA VAL A 32 2.53 0.56 -4.13
C VAL A 32 1.65 -0.03 -3.05
N ILE A 33 1.45 0.70 -1.96
CA ILE A 33 0.61 0.30 -0.84
C ILE A 33 -0.59 1.24 -0.78
N LYS A 34 -1.79 0.70 -0.95
CA LYS A 34 -3.03 1.45 -0.78
C LYS A 34 -3.61 1.16 0.59
N VAL A 35 -3.96 2.21 1.32
CA VAL A 35 -4.59 2.10 2.64
C VAL A 35 -5.98 2.75 2.65
N GLY A 36 -6.96 1.98 3.12
CA GLY A 36 -8.36 2.41 3.23
C GLY A 36 -8.63 3.24 4.49
N THR A 37 -9.72 3.98 4.49
CA THR A 37 -10.16 4.82 5.61
C THR A 37 -10.36 4.01 6.89
N SER A 38 -10.92 2.81 6.82
CA SER A 38 -11.16 1.91 7.96
C SER A 38 -9.87 1.46 8.67
N THR A 39 -8.75 1.45 7.94
CA THR A 39 -7.43 1.19 8.53
C THR A 39 -6.91 2.40 9.30
N LEU A 40 -7.12 3.61 8.77
CA LEU A 40 -6.51 4.84 9.28
C LEU A 40 -7.34 5.54 10.38
N ALA A 41 -8.66 5.40 10.35
CA ALA A 41 -9.55 6.14 11.23
C ALA A 41 -10.53 5.23 11.96
N HIS A 42 -10.87 5.64 13.17
CA HIS A 42 -12.00 5.09 13.92
C HIS A 42 -13.34 5.57 13.31
N PRO A 43 -14.49 4.91 13.65
CA PRO A 43 -15.80 5.38 13.21
C PRO A 43 -16.12 6.82 13.60
N THR A 44 -15.47 7.34 14.63
CA THR A 44 -15.57 8.74 15.08
C THR A 44 -14.91 9.74 14.15
N GLY A 45 -14.22 9.30 13.10
CA GLY A 45 -13.39 10.11 12.21
C GLY A 45 -12.01 10.46 12.80
N ARG A 46 -11.74 10.05 14.04
CA ARG A 46 -10.43 10.27 14.66
C ARG A 46 -9.43 9.22 14.21
N LEU A 47 -8.16 9.62 14.17
CA LEU A 47 -7.05 8.78 13.74
C LEU A 47 -6.92 7.52 14.62
N ASN A 48 -6.71 6.37 14.00
CA ASN A 48 -6.28 5.15 14.68
C ASN A 48 -4.75 5.17 14.83
N ILE A 49 -4.31 5.74 15.95
CA ILE A 49 -2.89 6.02 16.21
C ILE A 49 -2.06 4.73 16.11
N GLN A 50 -2.48 3.69 16.80
CA GLN A 50 -1.75 2.42 16.83
C GLN A 50 -1.52 1.85 15.43
N ARG A 51 -2.53 1.90 14.56
CA ARG A 51 -2.41 1.34 13.21
C ARG A 51 -1.54 2.18 12.29
N ILE A 52 -1.68 3.51 12.34
CA ILE A 52 -0.89 4.38 11.46
C ILE A 52 0.58 4.39 11.87
N GLU A 53 0.88 4.36 13.17
CA GLU A 53 2.26 4.23 13.67
C GLU A 53 2.90 2.93 13.21
N LEU A 54 2.22 1.80 13.37
CA LEU A 54 2.72 0.51 12.93
C LEU A 54 2.87 0.46 11.40
N LEU A 55 1.93 1.01 10.65
CA LEU A 55 1.98 1.09 9.20
C LEU A 55 3.21 1.89 8.72
N CYS A 56 3.42 3.09 9.28
CA CYS A 56 4.58 3.92 8.92
C CYS A 56 5.90 3.25 9.31
N LYS A 57 5.97 2.60 10.47
CA LYS A 57 7.14 1.83 10.92
C LYS A 57 7.49 0.71 9.93
N VAL A 58 6.51 -0.12 9.54
CA VAL A 58 6.73 -1.25 8.63
C VAL A 58 7.14 -0.76 7.25
N MET A 59 6.48 0.29 6.72
CA MET A 59 6.87 0.87 5.42
C MET A 59 8.27 1.47 5.44
N SER A 60 8.65 2.11 6.56
CA SER A 60 10.00 2.65 6.74
C SER A 60 11.05 1.56 6.74
N ASP A 61 10.77 0.43 7.39
CA ASP A 61 11.68 -0.69 7.45
C ASP A 61 11.84 -1.38 6.08
N LEU A 62 10.74 -1.59 5.35
CA LEU A 62 10.78 -2.08 3.96
C LEU A 62 11.58 -1.14 3.05
N LYS A 63 11.43 0.18 3.22
CA LYS A 63 12.22 1.17 2.48
C LYS A 63 13.70 1.09 2.85
N ASN A 64 14.05 0.92 4.12
CA ASN A 64 15.42 0.71 4.59
C ASN A 64 16.01 -0.62 4.08
N ALA A 65 15.17 -1.64 3.85
CA ALA A 65 15.59 -2.88 3.21
C ALA A 65 15.92 -2.72 1.71
N GLY A 66 15.62 -1.56 1.12
CA GLY A 66 15.96 -1.19 -0.25
C GLY A 66 14.77 -1.14 -1.22
N HIS A 67 13.54 -1.43 -0.76
CA HIS A 67 12.36 -1.31 -1.61
C HIS A 67 12.01 0.16 -1.88
N GLN A 68 11.46 0.45 -3.04
CA GLN A 68 10.83 1.75 -3.33
C GLN A 68 9.37 1.67 -2.89
N ILE A 69 8.99 2.49 -1.92
CA ILE A 69 7.64 2.49 -1.34
C ILE A 69 6.87 3.72 -1.79
N ILE A 70 5.66 3.50 -2.31
CA ILE A 70 4.68 4.52 -2.66
C ILE A 70 3.41 4.25 -1.86
N LEU A 71 2.89 5.25 -1.17
CA LEU A 71 1.65 5.14 -0.42
C LEU A 71 0.50 5.81 -1.18
N VAL A 72 -0.60 5.11 -1.38
CA VAL A 72 -1.88 5.68 -1.82
C VAL A 72 -2.82 5.67 -0.62
N SER A 73 -3.13 6.85 -0.10
CA SER A 73 -3.85 7.00 1.17
C SER A 73 -5.28 7.47 0.94
N SER A 74 -6.22 6.86 1.63
CA SER A 74 -7.57 7.37 1.84
C SER A 74 -7.68 8.10 3.18
N GLY A 75 -8.89 8.53 3.53
CA GLY A 75 -9.19 8.98 4.90
C GLY A 75 -9.27 10.49 5.09
N ALA A 76 -8.94 11.31 4.10
CA ALA A 76 -8.97 12.78 4.23
C ALA A 76 -10.35 13.30 4.66
N ILE A 77 -11.43 12.87 4.00
CA ILE A 77 -12.81 13.27 4.37
C ILE A 77 -13.15 12.85 5.81
N ALA A 78 -12.79 11.62 6.20
CA ALA A 78 -13.08 11.11 7.54
C ALA A 78 -12.33 11.89 8.64
N MET A 79 -11.06 12.18 8.41
CA MET A 79 -10.24 12.97 9.36
C MET A 79 -10.71 14.40 9.44
N GLY A 80 -11.09 15.02 8.32
CA GLY A 80 -11.65 16.37 8.31
C GLY A 80 -13.00 16.44 9.02
N PHE A 81 -13.87 15.46 8.80
CA PHE A 81 -15.12 15.31 9.53
C PHE A 81 -14.88 15.28 11.06
N GLY A 82 -13.94 14.44 11.51
CA GLY A 82 -13.58 14.34 12.93
C GLY A 82 -12.95 15.64 13.48
N LYS A 83 -12.08 16.29 12.72
CA LYS A 83 -11.41 17.54 13.14
C LYS A 83 -12.36 18.73 13.20
N LEU A 84 -13.32 18.80 12.28
CA LEU A 84 -14.36 19.83 12.26
C LEU A 84 -15.46 19.58 13.28
N ASN A 85 -15.42 18.43 13.98
CA ASN A 85 -16.44 18.00 14.95
C ASN A 85 -17.86 18.06 14.38
N LEU A 86 -18.03 17.64 13.12
CA LEU A 86 -19.34 17.58 12.50
C LEU A 86 -20.20 16.51 13.21
N PRO A 87 -21.51 16.73 13.37
CA PRO A 87 -22.37 15.83 14.11
C PRO A 87 -22.60 14.48 13.38
N GLU A 88 -22.52 14.48 12.06
CA GLU A 88 -22.63 13.29 11.22
C GLU A 88 -21.68 13.37 10.01
N ARG A 89 -21.43 12.22 9.38
CA ARG A 89 -20.63 12.18 8.15
C ARG A 89 -21.28 13.01 7.05
N PRO A 90 -20.51 13.86 6.34
CA PRO A 90 -21.06 14.70 5.29
C PRO A 90 -21.63 13.87 4.15
N LYS A 91 -22.82 14.25 3.69
CA LYS A 91 -23.51 13.61 2.56
C LYS A 91 -23.43 14.45 1.28
N ASP A 92 -23.44 15.77 1.45
CA ASP A 92 -23.35 16.71 0.34
C ASP A 92 -21.90 16.92 -0.12
N VAL A 93 -21.75 17.22 -1.41
CA VAL A 93 -20.44 17.40 -2.05
C VAL A 93 -19.63 18.54 -1.43
N PRO A 94 -20.18 19.76 -1.24
CA PRO A 94 -19.41 20.87 -0.66
C PRO A 94 -18.84 20.56 0.72
N THR A 95 -19.61 19.90 1.59
CA THR A 95 -19.15 19.55 2.94
C THR A 95 -18.11 18.42 2.90
N LYS A 96 -18.24 17.46 1.97
CA LYS A 96 -17.20 16.43 1.73
C LYS A 96 -15.90 17.09 1.26
N GLN A 97 -15.94 17.99 0.28
CA GLN A 97 -14.79 18.70 -0.24
C GLN A 97 -14.10 19.54 0.85
N ALA A 98 -14.89 20.30 1.63
CA ALA A 98 -14.36 21.07 2.76
C ALA A 98 -13.72 20.17 3.82
N SER A 99 -14.35 19.04 4.14
CA SER A 99 -13.80 18.04 5.06
C SER A 99 -12.49 17.45 4.50
N ALA A 100 -12.44 17.12 3.21
CA ALA A 100 -11.22 16.62 2.57
C ALA A 100 -10.07 17.62 2.66
N ALA A 101 -10.34 18.91 2.43
CA ALA A 101 -9.33 19.97 2.53
C ALA A 101 -8.70 20.03 3.94
N VAL A 102 -9.53 19.99 4.98
CA VAL A 102 -9.07 20.01 6.38
C VAL A 102 -8.36 18.70 6.73
N GLY A 103 -8.95 17.58 6.35
CA GLY A 103 -8.42 16.26 6.71
C GLY A 103 -7.15 15.88 5.96
N GLN A 104 -6.97 16.32 4.72
CA GLN A 104 -5.74 16.08 3.97
C GLN A 104 -4.54 16.76 4.64
N CYS A 105 -4.72 17.98 5.15
CA CYS A 105 -3.69 18.68 5.90
C CYS A 105 -3.29 17.90 7.16
N GLU A 106 -4.26 17.41 7.93
CA GLU A 106 -4.03 16.61 9.13
C GLU A 106 -3.34 15.28 8.82
N LEU A 107 -3.77 14.62 7.76
CA LEU A 107 -3.23 13.35 7.31
C LEU A 107 -1.75 13.49 6.92
N MET A 108 -1.42 14.51 6.14
CA MET A 108 -0.03 14.76 5.73
C MET A 108 0.86 15.16 6.91
N TYR A 109 0.37 15.99 7.83
CA TYR A 109 1.09 16.31 9.05
C TYR A 109 1.42 15.05 9.86
N THR A 110 0.46 14.14 9.97
CA THR A 110 0.66 12.87 10.69
C THR A 110 1.69 11.98 10.01
N TYR A 111 1.61 11.82 8.69
CA TYR A 111 2.59 11.03 7.94
C TYR A 111 3.99 11.63 8.01
N ASP A 112 4.11 12.93 7.79
CA ASP A 112 5.40 13.63 7.85
C ASP A 112 6.06 13.44 9.23
N LYS A 113 5.32 13.64 10.30
CA LYS A 113 5.79 13.41 11.67
C LYS A 113 6.29 11.98 11.86
N LEU A 114 5.51 10.97 11.49
CA LEU A 114 5.84 9.56 11.74
C LEU A 114 7.00 9.06 10.87
N PHE A 115 7.06 9.44 9.60
CA PHE A 115 8.15 9.04 8.71
C PHE A 115 9.47 9.76 9.02
N THR A 116 9.40 10.99 9.51
CA THR A 116 10.59 11.75 9.95
C THR A 116 11.29 11.08 11.12
N GLU A 117 10.59 10.37 12.00
CA GLU A 117 11.19 9.57 13.08
C GLU A 117 12.16 8.49 12.56
N TYR A 118 11.97 8.04 11.31
CA TYR A 118 12.82 7.07 10.62
C TYR A 118 13.71 7.70 9.54
N ASN A 119 13.88 9.04 9.54
CA ASN A 119 14.66 9.82 8.58
C ASN A 119 14.16 9.70 7.12
N HIS A 120 12.86 9.53 6.91
CA HIS A 120 12.26 9.55 5.59
C HIS A 120 11.58 10.89 5.30
N THR A 121 11.86 11.44 4.13
CA THR A 121 11.16 12.60 3.58
C THR A 121 9.93 12.13 2.82
N VAL A 122 8.76 12.67 3.15
CA VAL A 122 7.52 12.40 2.43
C VAL A 122 7.25 13.48 1.38
N ALA A 123 6.54 13.11 0.32
CA ALA A 123 6.12 14.05 -0.72
C ALA A 123 4.65 13.83 -1.04
N GLN A 124 3.84 14.90 -1.03
CA GLN A 124 2.41 14.84 -1.34
C GLN A 124 2.17 15.02 -2.84
N LEU A 125 1.34 14.12 -3.41
CA LEU A 125 0.75 14.30 -4.74
C LEU A 125 -0.77 14.17 -4.63
N LEU A 126 -1.48 15.22 -4.98
CA LEU A 126 -2.94 15.20 -5.11
C LEU A 126 -3.31 15.19 -6.58
N ILE A 127 -4.01 14.16 -6.99
CA ILE A 127 -4.31 13.89 -8.39
C ILE A 127 -5.78 13.53 -8.56
N THR A 128 -6.28 13.73 -9.76
CA THR A 128 -7.58 13.21 -10.17
C THR A 128 -7.38 12.09 -11.19
N ARG A 129 -8.38 11.25 -11.37
CA ARG A 129 -8.33 10.17 -12.37
C ARG A 129 -7.97 10.67 -13.77
N PRO A 130 -8.53 11.79 -14.28
CA PRO A 130 -8.15 12.37 -15.55
C PRO A 130 -6.65 12.71 -15.67
N ASP A 131 -5.99 13.08 -14.58
CA ASP A 131 -4.55 13.40 -14.59
C ASP A 131 -3.67 12.20 -14.93
N ILE A 132 -4.13 10.98 -14.66
CA ILE A 132 -3.42 9.74 -14.99
C ILE A 132 -3.93 9.13 -16.31
N THR A 133 -5.25 9.11 -16.53
CA THR A 133 -5.85 8.43 -17.69
C THR A 133 -5.96 9.32 -18.91
N GLY A 134 -5.99 10.64 -18.71
CA GLY A 134 -5.97 11.61 -19.78
C GLY A 134 -4.68 11.54 -20.59
N GLY A 135 -4.76 11.90 -21.87
CA GLY A 135 -3.57 12.13 -22.68
C GLY A 135 -3.00 13.52 -22.42
N GLY A 136 -1.68 13.68 -22.56
CA GLY A 136 -1.05 15.00 -22.59
C GLY A 136 -0.12 15.32 -21.42
N GLN A 137 0.10 16.61 -21.22
CA GLN A 137 1.17 17.10 -20.34
C GLN A 137 0.98 16.76 -18.85
N GLN A 138 -0.28 16.68 -18.35
CA GLN A 138 -0.56 16.36 -16.96
C GLN A 138 -0.09 14.96 -16.59
N ARG A 139 -0.42 13.97 -17.42
CA ARG A 139 0.04 12.59 -17.23
C ARG A 139 1.56 12.48 -17.23
N GLU A 140 2.20 13.15 -18.20
CA GLU A 140 3.67 13.16 -18.29
C GLU A 140 4.30 13.83 -17.08
N ASN A 141 3.79 15.00 -16.65
CA ASN A 141 4.26 15.70 -15.48
C ASN A 141 4.11 14.86 -14.20
N PHE A 142 2.97 14.15 -14.04
CA PHE A 142 2.77 13.25 -12.92
C PHE A 142 3.81 12.13 -12.90
N HIS A 143 4.00 11.45 -14.03
CA HIS A 143 4.95 10.36 -14.16
C HIS A 143 6.40 10.82 -13.87
N VAL A 144 6.86 11.88 -14.51
CA VAL A 144 8.22 12.41 -14.34
C VAL A 144 8.45 12.89 -12.90
N THR A 145 7.45 13.54 -12.29
CA THR A 145 7.54 13.98 -10.90
C THR A 145 7.66 12.80 -9.95
N LEU A 146 6.83 11.79 -10.14
CA LEU A 146 6.83 10.60 -9.28
C LEU A 146 8.14 9.82 -9.40
N GLU A 147 8.64 9.58 -10.61
CA GLU A 147 9.95 8.95 -10.82
C GLU A 147 11.07 9.78 -10.17
N ARG A 148 11.04 11.09 -10.33
CA ARG A 148 12.07 11.97 -9.74
C ARG A 148 12.06 11.93 -8.22
N LEU A 149 10.89 11.88 -7.59
CA LEU A 149 10.77 11.72 -6.13
C LEU A 149 11.39 10.40 -5.66
N LEU A 150 11.14 9.30 -6.38
CA LEU A 150 11.74 8.00 -6.07
C LEU A 150 13.26 8.01 -6.21
N GLU A 151 13.80 8.63 -7.26
CA GLU A 151 15.26 8.81 -7.46
C GLU A 151 15.88 9.64 -6.34
N LEU A 152 15.20 10.66 -5.86
CA LEU A 152 15.63 11.50 -4.74
C LEU A 152 15.47 10.81 -3.37
N GLY A 153 14.94 9.58 -3.33
CA GLY A 153 14.74 8.83 -2.11
C GLY A 153 13.57 9.30 -1.24
N ALA A 154 12.69 10.17 -1.76
CA ALA A 154 11.47 10.54 -1.07
C ALA A 154 10.47 9.37 -1.05
N LEU A 155 9.51 9.42 -0.11
CA LEU A 155 8.37 8.52 -0.04
C LEU A 155 7.13 9.26 -0.55
N PRO A 156 6.65 9.00 -1.77
CA PRO A 156 5.47 9.64 -2.30
C PRO A 156 4.21 9.17 -1.56
N ILE A 157 3.36 10.12 -1.18
CA ILE A 157 2.04 9.88 -0.62
C ILE A 157 1.02 10.50 -1.57
N ILE A 158 0.24 9.65 -2.19
CA ILE A 158 -0.72 10.02 -3.23
C ILE A 158 -2.13 9.90 -2.67
N ASN A 159 -2.98 10.84 -2.97
CA ASN A 159 -4.41 10.78 -2.72
C ASN A 159 -5.19 11.42 -3.87
N GLU A 160 -6.47 11.08 -3.96
CA GLU A 160 -7.41 11.82 -4.80
C GLU A 160 -7.44 13.30 -4.37
N ASN A 161 -7.52 14.20 -5.34
CA ASN A 161 -7.78 15.61 -5.06
C ASN A 161 -9.29 15.84 -4.84
N ASP A 162 -9.78 15.37 -3.71
CA ASP A 162 -11.18 15.45 -3.32
C ASP A 162 -11.75 16.87 -3.33
N THR A 163 -10.89 17.89 -3.27
CA THR A 163 -11.33 19.30 -3.22
C THR A 163 -11.89 19.79 -4.56
N ILE A 164 -11.48 19.19 -5.66
CA ILE A 164 -11.91 19.58 -7.02
C ILE A 164 -12.54 18.42 -7.79
N SER A 165 -12.43 17.20 -7.30
CA SER A 165 -13.07 16.02 -7.90
C SER A 165 -14.56 15.99 -7.57
N THR A 166 -15.40 15.73 -8.54
CA THR A 166 -16.86 15.71 -8.38
C THR A 166 -17.47 14.33 -8.59
N GLU A 167 -16.87 13.52 -9.45
CA GLU A 167 -17.41 12.20 -9.82
C GLU A 167 -16.98 11.12 -8.82
N GLU A 168 -15.75 11.15 -8.35
CA GLU A 168 -15.13 10.14 -7.50
C GLU A 168 -15.44 10.32 -6.01
N ILE A 169 -15.78 11.53 -5.57
CA ILE A 169 -16.25 11.75 -4.18
C ILE A 169 -17.48 10.90 -3.85
N SER A 170 -18.28 10.56 -4.86
CA SER A 170 -19.43 9.66 -4.71
C SER A 170 -19.03 8.19 -4.62
N ILE A 171 -17.88 7.81 -5.15
CA ILE A 171 -17.43 6.41 -5.28
C ILE A 171 -16.32 6.08 -4.27
N GLY A 172 -15.49 7.07 -3.86
CA GLY A 172 -14.47 6.92 -2.80
C GLY A 172 -13.44 5.82 -3.06
N ASP A 173 -13.05 5.61 -4.34
CA ASP A 173 -12.28 4.44 -4.75
C ASP A 173 -10.83 4.77 -5.08
N ASN A 174 -9.98 4.70 -4.04
CA ASN A 174 -8.54 4.73 -4.23
C ASN A 174 -7.96 3.35 -4.65
N ASP A 175 -8.77 2.29 -4.76
CA ASP A 175 -8.30 0.99 -5.23
C ASP A 175 -7.85 1.10 -6.69
N THR A 176 -8.76 1.59 -7.55
CA THR A 176 -8.48 1.81 -8.98
C THR A 176 -7.40 2.86 -9.20
N LEU A 177 -7.41 3.96 -8.41
CA LEU A 177 -6.36 4.98 -8.46
C LEU A 177 -4.98 4.38 -8.18
N SER A 178 -4.87 3.55 -7.13
CA SER A 178 -3.60 2.89 -6.77
C SER A 178 -3.10 1.93 -7.85
N ALA A 179 -4.01 1.23 -8.52
CA ALA A 179 -3.65 0.36 -9.64
C ALA A 179 -3.16 1.16 -10.86
N MET A 180 -3.77 2.30 -11.16
CA MET A 180 -3.31 3.21 -12.22
C MET A 180 -1.93 3.79 -11.88
N VAL A 181 -1.69 4.17 -10.63
CA VAL A 181 -0.37 4.60 -10.15
C VAL A 181 0.64 3.47 -10.35
N ALA A 182 0.34 2.25 -9.87
CA ALA A 182 1.22 1.10 -10.02
C ALA A 182 1.57 0.80 -11.48
N ALA A 183 0.56 0.83 -12.36
CA ALA A 183 0.74 0.65 -13.79
C ALA A 183 1.63 1.74 -14.41
N SER A 184 1.45 3.02 -14.04
CA SER A 184 2.17 4.15 -14.61
C SER A 184 3.67 4.11 -14.33
N ILE A 185 4.08 3.57 -13.18
CA ILE A 185 5.48 3.48 -12.75
C ILE A 185 6.05 2.07 -12.85
N ARG A 186 5.34 1.15 -13.48
CA ARG A 186 5.74 -0.26 -13.61
C ARG A 186 6.12 -0.86 -12.26
N ALA A 187 5.26 -0.70 -11.27
CA ALA A 187 5.47 -1.30 -9.96
C ALA A 187 5.49 -2.83 -10.06
N ASP A 188 6.29 -3.47 -9.21
CA ASP A 188 6.35 -4.93 -9.12
C ASP A 188 5.15 -5.48 -8.35
N LEU A 189 4.71 -4.75 -7.33
CA LEU A 189 3.66 -5.19 -6.42
C LEU A 189 2.75 -4.04 -6.00
N LEU A 190 1.44 -4.27 -6.07
CA LEU A 190 0.39 -3.45 -5.49
C LEU A 190 -0.22 -4.18 -4.30
N ILE A 191 -0.30 -3.54 -3.14
CA ILE A 191 -0.94 -4.10 -1.94
C ILE A 191 -2.14 -3.24 -1.57
N LEU A 192 -3.34 -3.83 -1.58
CA LEU A 192 -4.56 -3.20 -1.10
C LEU A 192 -4.83 -3.63 0.34
N LEU A 193 -4.57 -2.74 1.29
CA LEU A 193 -4.95 -2.92 2.69
C LEU A 193 -6.41 -2.50 2.88
N SER A 194 -7.25 -3.44 3.25
CA SER A 194 -8.70 -3.31 3.35
C SER A 194 -9.21 -3.84 4.71
N ASP A 195 -10.51 -3.77 4.93
CA ASP A 195 -11.21 -4.37 6.07
C ASP A 195 -11.56 -5.85 5.90
N ILE A 196 -11.16 -6.45 4.78
CA ILE A 196 -11.34 -7.87 4.47
C ILE A 196 -9.99 -8.57 4.32
N ASP A 197 -9.97 -9.88 4.57
CA ASP A 197 -8.74 -10.67 4.48
C ASP A 197 -8.30 -10.94 3.04
N GLY A 198 -9.23 -10.90 2.08
CA GLY A 198 -8.98 -11.15 0.67
C GLY A 198 -10.27 -11.50 -0.09
N LEU A 199 -10.14 -12.19 -1.21
CA LEU A 199 -11.25 -12.71 -2.00
C LEU A 199 -11.68 -14.07 -1.47
N TYR A 200 -12.99 -14.26 -1.25
CA TYR A 200 -13.58 -15.52 -0.84
C TYR A 200 -14.38 -16.16 -1.97
N ASP A 201 -14.54 -17.48 -1.93
CA ASP A 201 -15.36 -18.23 -2.89
C ASP A 201 -16.86 -17.95 -2.75
N SER A 202 -17.27 -17.36 -1.64
CA SER A 202 -18.63 -16.90 -1.36
C SER A 202 -18.61 -15.79 -0.32
N ASP A 203 -19.72 -15.11 -0.09
CA ASP A 203 -19.82 -14.02 0.89
C ASP A 203 -19.63 -14.56 2.33
N PRO A 204 -18.53 -14.24 3.04
CA PRO A 204 -18.27 -14.77 4.38
C PRO A 204 -19.26 -14.26 5.43
N HIS A 205 -19.98 -13.18 5.18
CA HIS A 205 -21.03 -12.70 6.08
C HIS A 205 -22.32 -13.52 5.98
N LYS A 206 -22.53 -14.22 4.86
CA LYS A 206 -23.73 -15.04 4.61
C LYS A 206 -23.44 -16.52 4.70
N ASN A 207 -22.20 -16.94 4.39
CA ASN A 207 -21.77 -18.32 4.40
C ASN A 207 -20.60 -18.49 5.34
N PRO A 208 -20.78 -19.11 6.52
CA PRO A 208 -19.68 -19.37 7.46
C PRO A 208 -18.62 -20.35 6.94
N ASP A 209 -18.96 -21.14 5.90
CA ASP A 209 -18.04 -22.08 5.23
C ASP A 209 -17.26 -21.43 4.07
N ALA A 210 -17.42 -20.12 3.85
CA ALA A 210 -16.69 -19.39 2.82
C ALA A 210 -15.18 -19.54 3.01
N ARG A 211 -14.48 -19.85 1.92
CA ARG A 211 -13.03 -20.07 1.94
C ARG A 211 -12.29 -18.95 1.22
N LEU A 212 -11.21 -18.49 1.85
CA LEU A 212 -10.31 -17.54 1.23
C LEU A 212 -9.62 -18.18 0.02
N ILE A 213 -9.58 -17.46 -1.09
CA ILE A 213 -8.85 -17.83 -2.30
C ILE A 213 -7.42 -17.24 -2.16
N PRO A 214 -6.38 -18.08 -1.96
CA PRO A 214 -5.05 -17.54 -1.70
C PRO A 214 -4.38 -16.96 -2.95
N VAL A 215 -4.66 -17.53 -4.13
CA VAL A 215 -4.06 -17.13 -5.40
C VAL A 215 -5.09 -17.10 -6.51
N VAL A 216 -5.08 -16.04 -7.29
CA VAL A 216 -5.84 -15.90 -8.54
C VAL A 216 -4.84 -15.80 -9.68
N GLU A 217 -4.74 -16.86 -10.47
CA GLU A 217 -3.82 -16.90 -11.62
C GLU A 217 -4.37 -16.09 -12.80
N ARG A 218 -5.70 -16.01 -12.94
CA ARG A 218 -6.37 -15.31 -14.02
C ARG A 218 -7.72 -14.76 -13.56
N LEU A 219 -7.98 -13.52 -13.96
CA LEU A 219 -9.28 -12.87 -13.74
C LEU A 219 -10.28 -13.30 -14.83
N ASP A 220 -10.88 -14.47 -14.63
CA ASP A 220 -11.93 -14.99 -15.50
C ASP A 220 -13.35 -14.55 -15.05
N ASP A 221 -14.36 -14.97 -15.80
CA ASP A 221 -15.76 -14.62 -15.50
C ASP A 221 -16.24 -15.23 -14.17
N HIS A 222 -15.68 -16.37 -13.77
CA HIS A 222 -15.99 -16.98 -12.47
C HIS A 222 -15.51 -16.09 -11.32
N ILE A 223 -14.26 -15.67 -11.35
CA ILE A 223 -13.66 -14.76 -10.34
C ILE A 223 -14.44 -13.42 -10.30
N ARG A 224 -14.82 -12.88 -11.49
CA ARG A 224 -15.60 -11.64 -11.55
C ARG A 224 -16.99 -11.80 -10.94
N ALA A 225 -17.63 -12.97 -11.14
CA ALA A 225 -18.94 -13.26 -10.58
C ALA A 225 -18.94 -13.31 -9.04
N LEU A 226 -17.83 -13.70 -8.41
CA LEU A 226 -17.70 -13.71 -6.94
C LEU A 226 -17.84 -12.30 -6.32
N ALA A 227 -17.46 -11.25 -7.05
CA ALA A 227 -17.62 -9.86 -6.60
C ALA A 227 -19.05 -9.32 -6.78
N GLY A 228 -19.84 -9.90 -7.67
CA GLY A 228 -21.18 -9.43 -8.05
C GLY A 228 -22.30 -9.86 -7.10
N GLY A 229 -22.04 -10.56 -6.01
CA GLY A 229 -23.04 -10.95 -5.02
C GLY A 229 -23.71 -9.73 -4.38
N SER A 230 -25.02 -9.58 -4.61
CA SER A 230 -25.85 -8.49 -4.10
C SER A 230 -25.82 -8.44 -2.57
N GLY A 231 -25.09 -7.51 -1.97
CA GLY A 231 -25.16 -7.33 -0.53
C GLY A 231 -24.10 -6.53 0.17
N SER A 232 -23.02 -6.08 -0.47
CA SER A 232 -22.03 -5.23 0.20
C SER A 232 -22.45 -3.75 0.15
N SER A 233 -23.37 -3.36 1.03
CA SER A 233 -23.78 -1.96 1.23
C SER A 233 -22.88 -1.17 2.20
N LEU A 234 -21.75 -1.72 2.59
CA LEU A 234 -20.85 -1.15 3.58
C LEU A 234 -19.48 -0.82 2.98
N GLY A 235 -19.41 0.34 2.33
CA GLY A 235 -18.15 0.93 1.90
C GLY A 235 -18.17 1.28 0.41
N THR A 236 -17.65 2.46 0.10
CA THR A 236 -17.51 3.01 -1.25
C THR A 236 -16.47 2.30 -2.13
N GLY A 237 -15.85 1.21 -1.65
CA GLY A 237 -14.85 0.38 -2.34
C GLY A 237 -15.15 -1.10 -2.13
N GLY A 238 -16.19 -1.64 -2.79
CA GLY A 238 -16.54 -3.06 -2.71
C GLY A 238 -15.53 -3.98 -3.41
N MET A 239 -15.79 -5.30 -3.37
CA MET A 239 -14.94 -6.28 -4.07
C MET A 239 -14.82 -5.98 -5.57
N VAL A 240 -15.87 -5.40 -6.18
CA VAL A 240 -15.87 -5.00 -7.60
C VAL A 240 -14.71 -4.05 -7.91
N THR A 241 -14.51 -3.00 -7.10
CA THR A 241 -13.42 -2.03 -7.31
C THR A 241 -12.05 -2.66 -7.13
N LYS A 242 -11.92 -3.63 -6.20
CA LYS A 242 -10.69 -4.38 -5.97
C LYS A 242 -10.36 -5.29 -7.15
N LEU A 243 -11.36 -5.95 -7.76
CA LEU A 243 -11.14 -6.74 -8.97
C LEU A 243 -10.84 -5.88 -10.20
N GLN A 244 -11.42 -4.68 -10.30
CA GLN A 244 -11.03 -3.70 -11.32
C GLN A 244 -9.57 -3.26 -11.15
N ALA A 245 -9.15 -2.98 -9.91
CA ALA A 245 -7.77 -2.67 -9.59
C ALA A 245 -6.83 -3.84 -9.95
N ALA A 246 -7.22 -5.07 -9.61
CA ALA A 246 -6.47 -6.27 -9.96
C ALA A 246 -6.30 -6.41 -11.46
N GLN A 247 -7.34 -6.15 -12.23
CA GLN A 247 -7.26 -6.18 -13.69
C GLN A 247 -6.23 -5.18 -14.23
N ILE A 248 -6.33 -3.91 -13.79
CA ILE A 248 -5.42 -2.85 -14.24
C ILE A 248 -3.97 -3.20 -13.88
N ALA A 249 -3.72 -3.64 -12.64
CA ALA A 249 -2.38 -3.97 -12.18
C ALA A 249 -1.78 -5.17 -12.93
N THR A 250 -2.53 -6.28 -13.03
CA THR A 250 -2.03 -7.52 -13.65
C THR A 250 -1.82 -7.39 -15.16
N GLU A 251 -2.68 -6.64 -15.86
CA GLU A 251 -2.50 -6.31 -17.28
C GLU A 251 -1.25 -5.45 -17.53
N ALA A 252 -0.86 -4.62 -16.54
CA ALA A 252 0.37 -3.84 -16.59
C ALA A 252 1.63 -4.64 -16.19
N GLY A 253 1.48 -5.89 -15.78
CA GLY A 253 2.58 -6.73 -15.31
C GLY A 253 2.95 -6.56 -13.85
N CYS A 254 2.06 -5.94 -13.06
CA CYS A 254 2.19 -5.76 -11.62
C CYS A 254 1.35 -6.81 -10.89
N GLU A 255 1.95 -7.57 -9.98
CA GLU A 255 1.18 -8.43 -9.08
C GLU A 255 0.37 -7.59 -8.09
N MET A 256 -0.78 -8.11 -7.66
CA MET A 256 -1.59 -7.43 -6.66
C MET A 256 -1.96 -8.36 -5.50
N VAL A 257 -1.96 -7.83 -4.28
CA VAL A 257 -2.41 -8.55 -3.08
C VAL A 257 -3.52 -7.75 -2.40
N ILE A 258 -4.62 -8.42 -2.04
CA ILE A 258 -5.61 -7.90 -1.11
C ILE A 258 -5.34 -8.52 0.25
N ALA A 259 -5.19 -7.69 1.28
CA ALA A 259 -4.93 -8.15 2.64
C ALA A 259 -5.64 -7.27 3.69
N ASN A 260 -5.76 -7.81 4.91
CA ASN A 260 -6.40 -7.10 6.00
C ASN A 260 -5.48 -6.00 6.57
N GLY A 261 -5.93 -4.74 6.46
CA GLY A 261 -5.22 -3.57 6.95
C GLY A 261 -5.21 -3.42 8.48
N HIS A 262 -5.92 -4.28 9.21
CA HIS A 262 -5.86 -4.29 10.67
C HIS A 262 -4.52 -4.82 11.20
N HIS A 263 -3.75 -5.50 10.35
CA HIS A 263 -2.47 -6.12 10.68
C HIS A 263 -1.36 -5.61 9.75
N PRO A 264 -0.89 -4.34 9.89
CA PRO A 264 0.11 -3.77 8.97
C PRO A 264 1.42 -4.56 8.91
N ALA A 265 1.77 -5.33 9.95
CA ALA A 265 2.95 -6.20 9.96
C ALA A 265 2.91 -7.28 8.87
N ALA A 266 1.72 -7.64 8.36
CA ALA A 266 1.57 -8.54 7.23
C ALA A 266 2.28 -8.06 5.95
N LEU A 267 2.59 -6.77 5.83
CA LEU A 267 3.37 -6.24 4.72
C LEU A 267 4.75 -6.89 4.58
N TYR A 268 5.39 -7.31 5.68
CA TYR A 268 6.65 -8.06 5.62
C TYR A 268 6.49 -9.40 4.91
N ASP A 269 5.48 -10.16 5.31
CA ASP A 269 5.20 -11.48 4.75
C ASP A 269 4.79 -11.38 3.27
N ILE A 270 3.97 -10.37 2.93
CA ILE A 270 3.53 -10.11 1.55
C ILE A 270 4.73 -9.77 0.66
N ALA A 271 5.63 -8.90 1.13
CA ALA A 271 6.85 -8.52 0.40
C ALA A 271 7.81 -9.70 0.25
N ALA A 272 7.86 -10.60 1.24
CA ALA A 272 8.63 -11.85 1.17
C ALA A 272 7.96 -12.96 0.32
N GLY A 273 6.80 -12.68 -0.30
CA GLY A 273 6.08 -13.66 -1.13
C GLY A 273 5.30 -14.71 -0.35
N GLN A 274 5.13 -14.55 0.97
CA GLN A 274 4.37 -15.49 1.78
C GLN A 274 2.86 -15.42 1.47
N PRO A 275 2.12 -16.51 1.66
CA PRO A 275 0.69 -16.59 1.36
C PRO A 275 -0.15 -15.82 2.40
N VAL A 276 -0.30 -14.54 2.19
CA VAL A 276 -1.16 -13.65 2.98
C VAL A 276 -2.23 -13.06 2.08
N GLY A 277 -3.47 -13.13 2.50
CA GLY A 277 -4.60 -12.59 1.74
C GLY A 277 -4.84 -13.31 0.41
N THR A 278 -5.20 -12.57 -0.61
CA THR A 278 -5.37 -13.07 -1.99
C THR A 278 -4.37 -12.39 -2.91
N ARG A 279 -3.50 -13.19 -3.55
CA ARG A 279 -2.53 -12.73 -4.53
C ARG A 279 -3.04 -12.94 -5.95
N PHE A 280 -3.07 -11.88 -6.73
CA PHE A 280 -3.38 -11.88 -8.17
C PHE A 280 -2.06 -11.85 -8.94
N LEU A 281 -1.82 -12.89 -9.72
CA LEU A 281 -0.56 -12.99 -10.47
C LEU A 281 -0.60 -12.09 -11.71
N ALA A 282 0.53 -11.46 -11.99
CA ALA A 282 0.70 -10.72 -13.24
C ALA A 282 0.59 -11.69 -14.43
N GLY A 283 -0.15 -11.32 -15.46
CA GLY A 283 -0.17 -12.07 -16.69
C GLY A 283 1.25 -12.22 -17.22
N ARG A 284 1.70 -13.45 -17.54
CA ARG A 284 2.93 -13.63 -18.30
C ARG A 284 2.77 -12.84 -19.59
N LYS A 285 3.62 -11.85 -19.80
CA LYS A 285 3.83 -11.31 -21.14
C LYS A 285 4.47 -12.46 -21.92
N ASP A 286 3.69 -13.10 -22.80
CA ASP A 286 4.27 -13.96 -23.81
C ASP A 286 5.30 -13.10 -24.57
N LEU A 287 6.57 -13.45 -24.40
CA LEU A 287 7.73 -12.84 -25.06
C LEU A 287 7.73 -13.18 -26.54
#